data_cfbfc779eb7f523ccb897ace5a54e991
#
_entry.id   cfbfc779eb7f523ccb897ace5a54e991
#
_cell.length_a   1.000
_cell.length_b   1.000
_cell.length_c   1.000
_cell.angle_alpha   90.00
_cell.angle_beta   90.00
_cell.angle_gamma   90.00
#
_symmetry.space_group_name_H-M   'P 1'
#
loop_
_entity.id
_entity.type
_entity.pdbx_description
1 polymer ?
#
loop_
_entity_poly.entity_id
_entity_poly.type
_entity_poly.pdbx_seq_one_letter_code
_entity_poly.pdbx_strand_id
1 'polypeptide(L)'
;MLELDDVHVHYGAIAALRGLSLRVAEGELVGLLGPNGAGKSTTLLTIAGVLRPTRGRVLLEGQSIAGLAPEAVVRRGIAMVPEDRDIFPALTVEQNLRLGAFVRRDRAAWRRDLDDMAELFPILQERRHQPAGTLSGGE
;
A
#
# COMPACT_ATOMS: atom_id res chain seq x y z
N MET A 1 -9.44 -9.20 -7.73
CA MET A 1 -9.00 -10.39 -6.96
C MET A 1 -7.47 -10.42 -6.93
N LEU A 2 -6.88 -10.59 -5.73
CA LEU A 2 -5.43 -10.77 -5.51
C LEU A 2 -5.16 -12.24 -5.15
N GLU A 3 -4.08 -12.81 -5.68
CA GLU A 3 -3.70 -14.20 -5.41
C GLU A 3 -2.18 -14.31 -5.25
N LEU A 4 -1.75 -14.97 -4.19
CA LEU A 4 -0.39 -15.43 -3.97
C LEU A 4 -0.40 -16.95 -4.08
N ASP A 5 0.53 -17.51 -4.85
CA ASP A 5 0.64 -18.95 -5.09
C ASP A 5 2.08 -19.40 -4.90
N ASP A 6 2.31 -20.23 -3.88
CA ASP A 6 3.60 -20.81 -3.48
C ASP A 6 4.73 -19.75 -3.39
N VAL A 7 4.43 -18.58 -2.77
CA VAL A 7 5.36 -17.45 -2.72
C VAL A 7 6.46 -17.67 -1.71
N HIS A 8 7.71 -17.56 -2.17
CA HIS A 8 8.92 -17.62 -1.36
C HIS A 8 9.66 -16.28 -1.44
N VAL A 9 10.12 -15.79 -0.29
CA VAL A 9 10.92 -14.55 -0.20
C VAL A 9 12.09 -14.77 0.75
N HIS A 10 13.26 -14.27 0.37
CA HIS A 10 14.47 -14.37 1.16
C HIS A 10 15.09 -12.99 1.41
N TYR A 11 15.62 -12.78 2.60
CA TYR A 11 16.56 -11.72 2.95
C TYR A 11 17.96 -12.33 3.04
N GLY A 12 18.73 -12.25 1.97
CA GLY A 12 19.98 -12.99 1.86
C GLY A 12 19.76 -14.49 2.00
N ALA A 13 20.36 -15.11 3.00
CA ALA A 13 20.21 -16.55 3.29
C ALA A 13 18.95 -16.89 4.12
N ILE A 14 18.24 -15.89 4.65
CA ILE A 14 17.10 -16.11 5.55
C ILE A 14 15.81 -16.18 4.74
N ALA A 15 15.12 -17.32 4.79
CA ALA A 15 13.80 -17.49 4.20
C ALA A 15 12.74 -16.83 5.09
N ALA A 16 12.15 -15.72 4.62
CA ALA A 16 11.09 -14.99 5.30
C ALA A 16 9.69 -15.50 4.93
N LEU A 17 9.48 -15.90 3.67
CA LEU A 17 8.29 -16.64 3.25
C LEU A 17 8.69 -17.97 2.64
N ARG A 18 7.94 -19.02 2.97
CA ARG A 18 8.25 -20.41 2.59
C ARG A 18 7.04 -21.09 1.96
N GLY A 19 6.63 -20.61 0.78
CA GLY A 19 5.50 -21.19 0.06
C GLY A 19 4.14 -20.64 0.56
N LEU A 20 4.05 -19.33 0.79
CA LEU A 20 2.80 -18.69 1.17
C LEU A 20 1.83 -18.71 0.00
N SER A 21 0.63 -19.23 0.26
CA SER A 21 -0.51 -19.11 -0.65
C SER A 21 -1.68 -18.45 0.08
N LEU A 22 -2.26 -17.44 -0.54
CA LEU A 22 -3.45 -16.76 -0.05
C LEU A 22 -4.22 -16.14 -1.21
N ARG A 23 -5.50 -15.88 -0.98
CA ARG A 23 -6.39 -15.25 -1.95
C ARG A 23 -7.24 -14.20 -1.27
N VAL A 24 -7.44 -13.08 -1.95
CA VAL A 24 -8.36 -12.02 -1.55
C VAL A 24 -9.32 -11.78 -2.70
N ALA A 25 -10.59 -12.09 -2.49
CA ALA A 25 -11.65 -11.87 -3.48
C ALA A 25 -12.02 -10.38 -3.58
N GLU A 26 -12.83 -10.02 -4.57
CA GLU A 26 -13.39 -8.67 -4.67
C GLU A 26 -14.34 -8.41 -3.50
N GLY A 27 -14.21 -7.24 -2.87
CA GLY A 27 -15.01 -6.85 -1.70
C GLY A 27 -14.66 -7.59 -0.41
N GLU A 28 -13.64 -8.45 -0.40
CA GLU A 28 -13.25 -9.23 0.76
C GLU A 28 -12.25 -8.48 1.65
N LEU A 29 -12.42 -8.61 2.96
CA LEU A 29 -11.45 -8.19 3.98
C LEU A 29 -10.76 -9.44 4.55
N VAL A 30 -9.44 -9.52 4.36
CA VAL A 30 -8.63 -10.64 4.85
C VAL A 30 -7.68 -10.18 5.94
N GLY A 31 -7.73 -10.82 7.11
CA GLY A 31 -6.80 -10.60 8.23
C GLY A 31 -5.59 -11.52 8.15
N LEU A 32 -4.37 -10.94 8.12
CA LEU A 32 -3.12 -11.70 8.19
C LEU A 32 -2.62 -11.72 9.64
N LEU A 33 -2.82 -12.83 10.35
CA LEU A 33 -2.51 -12.98 11.77
C LEU A 33 -1.27 -13.84 11.98
N GLY A 34 -0.54 -13.57 13.05
CA GLY A 34 0.64 -14.34 13.44
C GLY A 34 1.60 -13.54 14.35
N PRO A 35 2.56 -14.22 15.00
CA PRO A 35 3.55 -13.57 15.84
C PRO A 35 4.50 -12.67 15.04
N ASN A 36 5.33 -11.88 15.76
CA ASN A 36 6.40 -11.13 15.12
C ASN A 36 7.38 -12.09 14.44
N GLY A 37 7.82 -11.73 13.23
CA GLY A 37 8.65 -12.60 12.40
C GLY A 37 7.90 -13.65 11.56
N ALA A 38 6.56 -13.74 11.66
CA ALA A 38 5.77 -14.68 10.86
C ALA A 38 5.68 -14.35 9.36
N GLY A 39 6.29 -13.25 8.89
CA GLY A 39 6.29 -12.86 7.49
C GLY A 39 5.14 -11.92 7.07
N LYS A 40 4.35 -11.39 8.01
CA LYS A 40 3.21 -10.50 7.70
C LYS A 40 3.64 -9.28 6.88
N SER A 41 4.58 -8.48 7.40
CA SER A 41 5.10 -7.29 6.69
C SER A 41 5.81 -7.68 5.39
N THR A 42 6.54 -8.80 5.37
CA THR A 42 7.18 -9.34 4.16
C THR A 42 6.14 -9.65 3.08
N THR A 43 5.00 -10.21 3.46
CA THR A 43 3.89 -10.49 2.53
C THR A 43 3.34 -9.21 1.92
N LEU A 44 3.05 -8.18 2.74
CA LEU A 44 2.56 -6.89 2.27
C LEU A 44 3.57 -6.18 1.36
N LEU A 45 4.85 -6.16 1.75
CA LEU A 45 5.94 -5.59 0.94
C LEU A 45 6.12 -6.32 -0.39
N THR A 46 5.88 -7.64 -0.42
CA THR A 46 5.93 -8.43 -1.65
C THR A 46 4.77 -8.08 -2.58
N ILE A 47 3.55 -7.95 -2.04
CA ILE A 47 2.38 -7.51 -2.80
C ILE A 47 2.57 -6.10 -3.35
N ALA A 48 3.15 -5.19 -2.55
CA ALA A 48 3.43 -3.81 -2.95
C ALA A 48 4.60 -3.67 -3.95
N GLY A 49 5.30 -4.76 -4.29
CA GLY A 49 6.42 -4.75 -5.24
C GLY A 49 7.75 -4.25 -4.65
N VAL A 50 7.81 -3.99 -3.35
CA VAL A 50 9.04 -3.58 -2.65
C VAL A 50 10.01 -4.77 -2.53
N LEU A 51 9.49 -5.97 -2.28
CA LEU A 51 10.25 -7.19 -2.23
C LEU A 51 9.90 -8.09 -3.41
N ARG A 52 10.93 -8.65 -4.03
CA ARG A 52 10.75 -9.56 -5.14
C ARG A 52 10.68 -11.01 -4.63
N PRO A 53 9.65 -11.78 -4.96
CA PRO A 53 9.61 -13.19 -4.65
C PRO A 53 10.73 -13.94 -5.38
N THR A 54 11.36 -14.89 -4.71
CA THR A 54 12.39 -15.77 -5.29
C THR A 54 11.75 -16.96 -6.02
N ARG A 55 10.51 -17.29 -5.66
CA ARG A 55 9.69 -18.35 -6.28
C ARG A 55 8.21 -18.05 -6.02
N GLY A 56 7.35 -18.66 -6.84
CA GLY A 56 5.90 -18.52 -6.74
C GLY A 56 5.38 -17.37 -7.60
N ARG A 57 4.09 -17.08 -7.46
CA ARG A 57 3.39 -16.09 -8.28
C ARG A 57 2.62 -15.12 -7.39
N VAL A 58 2.58 -13.86 -7.81
CA VAL A 58 1.69 -12.84 -7.25
C VAL A 58 0.87 -12.31 -8.41
N LEU A 59 -0.44 -12.51 -8.34
CA LEU A 59 -1.37 -12.19 -9.42
C LEU A 59 -2.41 -11.17 -8.93
N LEU A 60 -2.64 -10.14 -9.72
CA LEU A 60 -3.77 -9.22 -9.57
C LEU A 60 -4.67 -9.38 -10.80
N GLU A 61 -5.94 -9.75 -10.59
CA GLU A 61 -6.91 -10.00 -11.67
C GLU A 61 -6.37 -10.99 -12.72
N GLY A 62 -5.66 -12.03 -12.26
CA GLY A 62 -5.05 -13.05 -13.12
C GLY A 62 -3.75 -12.62 -13.82
N GLN A 63 -3.34 -11.36 -13.69
CA GLN A 63 -2.11 -10.85 -14.29
C GLN A 63 -0.96 -10.84 -13.27
N SER A 64 0.22 -11.32 -13.67
CA SER A 64 1.38 -11.30 -12.79
C SER A 64 1.83 -9.87 -12.48
N ILE A 65 2.01 -9.61 -11.18
CA ILE A 65 2.64 -8.39 -10.68
C ILE A 65 3.98 -8.66 -10.00
N ALA A 66 4.40 -9.93 -9.94
CA ALA A 66 5.68 -10.34 -9.35
C ALA A 66 6.86 -9.65 -10.07
N GLY A 67 7.70 -8.97 -9.30
CA GLY A 67 8.88 -8.27 -9.80
C GLY A 67 8.61 -6.95 -10.52
N LEU A 68 7.37 -6.47 -10.55
CA LEU A 68 7.09 -5.09 -10.93
C LEU A 68 7.65 -4.13 -9.88
N ALA A 69 8.07 -2.95 -10.31
CA ALA A 69 8.45 -1.87 -9.41
C ALA A 69 7.21 -1.32 -8.66
N PRO A 70 7.38 -0.80 -7.42
CA PRO A 70 6.25 -0.33 -6.59
C PRO A 70 5.33 0.66 -7.30
N GLU A 71 5.88 1.61 -8.04
CA GLU A 71 5.10 2.58 -8.81
C GLU A 71 4.24 1.94 -9.92
N ALA A 72 4.67 0.80 -10.47
CA ALA A 72 3.88 0.05 -11.45
C ALA A 72 2.75 -0.73 -10.76
N VAL A 73 2.99 -1.22 -9.54
CA VAL A 73 1.98 -1.89 -8.69
C VAL A 73 0.89 -0.89 -8.28
N VAL A 74 1.28 0.30 -7.84
CA VAL A 74 0.33 1.38 -7.50
C VAL A 74 -0.53 1.77 -8.71
N ARG A 75 0.04 1.87 -9.91
CA ARG A 75 -0.74 2.14 -11.14
C ARG A 75 -1.75 1.05 -11.48
N ARG A 76 -1.60 -0.14 -10.93
CA ARG A 76 -2.56 -1.24 -11.06
C ARG A 76 -3.63 -1.26 -9.97
N GLY A 77 -3.61 -0.27 -9.07
CA GLY A 77 -4.63 -0.07 -8.04
C GLY A 77 -4.32 -0.71 -6.69
N ILE A 78 -3.10 -1.19 -6.45
CA ILE A 78 -2.67 -1.64 -5.12
C ILE A 78 -2.02 -0.46 -4.39
N ALA A 79 -2.55 -0.11 -3.22
CA ALA A 79 -1.93 0.82 -2.30
C ALA A 79 -1.57 0.10 -1.00
N MET A 80 -0.47 0.51 -0.38
CA MET A 80 -0.04 0.02 0.93
C MET A 80 0.00 1.19 1.91
N VAL A 81 -0.58 0.99 3.09
CA VAL A 81 -0.43 1.92 4.22
C VAL A 81 0.63 1.32 5.15
N PRO A 82 1.82 1.95 5.24
CA PRO A 82 2.90 1.46 6.09
C PRO A 82 2.64 1.75 7.57
N GLU A 83 3.30 0.98 8.44
CA GLU A 83 3.17 1.12 9.89
C GLU A 83 3.79 2.44 10.40
N ASP A 84 4.86 2.91 9.78
CA ASP A 84 5.64 4.10 10.17
C ASP A 84 5.12 5.41 9.55
N ARG A 85 3.85 5.45 9.12
CA ARG A 85 3.17 6.59 8.46
C ARG A 85 3.74 6.96 7.10
N ASP A 86 5.06 6.96 6.88
CA ASP A 86 5.79 7.33 5.65
C ASP A 86 5.26 8.61 4.95
N ILE A 87 4.87 9.60 5.76
CA ILE A 87 4.47 10.92 5.26
C ILE A 87 5.69 11.83 5.11
N PHE A 88 5.54 12.88 4.34
CA PHE A 88 6.52 13.96 4.24
C PHE A 88 6.21 15.03 5.31
N PRO A 89 6.88 15.02 6.47
CA PRO A 89 6.46 15.81 7.63
C PRO A 89 6.58 17.32 7.42
N ALA A 90 7.50 17.76 6.57
CA ALA A 90 7.68 19.17 6.22
C ALA A 90 6.65 19.71 5.23
N LEU A 91 5.96 18.82 4.52
CA LEU A 91 4.91 19.20 3.59
C LEU A 91 3.57 19.35 4.32
N THR A 92 2.67 20.18 3.79
CA THR A 92 1.31 20.31 4.32
C THR A 92 0.51 19.02 4.11
N VAL A 93 -0.60 18.88 4.83
CA VAL A 93 -1.57 17.79 4.64
C VAL A 93 -1.99 17.70 3.17
N GLU A 94 -2.40 18.82 2.57
CA GLU A 94 -2.79 18.88 1.16
C GLU A 94 -1.67 18.41 0.21
N GLN A 95 -0.43 18.84 0.47
CA GLN A 95 0.71 18.44 -0.36
C GLN A 95 0.98 16.95 -0.26
N ASN A 96 0.85 16.33 0.93
CA ASN A 96 0.95 14.89 1.10
C ASN A 96 -0.15 14.14 0.33
N LEU A 97 -1.41 14.57 0.46
CA LEU A 97 -2.53 14.00 -0.30
C LEU A 97 -2.31 14.10 -1.81
N ARG A 98 -1.77 15.25 -2.27
CA ARG A 98 -1.45 15.45 -3.69
C ARG A 98 -0.35 14.51 -4.19
N LEU A 99 0.63 14.19 -3.35
CA LEU A 99 1.65 13.19 -3.68
C LEU A 99 1.04 11.79 -3.78
N GLY A 100 0.12 11.42 -2.89
CA GLY A 100 -0.62 10.15 -2.97
C GLY A 100 -1.44 10.01 -4.26
N ALA A 101 -1.92 11.13 -4.81
CA ALA A 101 -2.63 11.15 -6.09
C ALA A 101 -1.71 11.24 -7.32
N PHE A 102 -0.41 11.04 -7.19
CA PHE A 102 0.59 11.20 -8.28
C PHE A 102 0.26 10.38 -9.53
N VAL A 103 -0.38 9.23 -9.38
CA VAL A 103 -0.80 8.37 -10.50
C VAL A 103 -2.01 8.92 -11.26
N ARG A 104 -2.74 9.89 -10.70
CA ARG A 104 -3.89 10.54 -11.33
C ARG A 104 -3.44 11.50 -12.42
N ARG A 105 -3.97 11.34 -13.63
CA ARG A 105 -3.71 12.23 -14.77
C ARG A 105 -4.77 13.32 -14.91
N ASP A 106 -5.97 13.10 -14.38
CA ASP A 106 -7.11 14.01 -14.46
C ASP A 106 -7.20 14.90 -13.21
N ARG A 107 -7.01 16.22 -13.39
CA ARG A 107 -7.11 17.20 -12.32
C ARG A 107 -8.53 17.35 -11.75
N ALA A 108 -9.57 17.10 -12.55
CA ALA A 108 -10.94 17.18 -12.07
C ALA A 108 -11.27 15.97 -11.18
N ALA A 109 -10.76 14.78 -11.53
CA ALA A 109 -10.86 13.60 -10.68
C ALA A 109 -10.13 13.82 -9.34
N TRP A 110 -8.91 14.36 -9.36
CA TRP A 110 -8.17 14.69 -8.15
C TRP A 110 -8.95 15.60 -7.18
N ARG A 111 -9.64 16.62 -7.69
CA ARG A 111 -10.43 17.51 -6.82
C ARG A 111 -11.58 16.76 -6.16
N ARG A 112 -12.31 15.95 -6.92
CA ARG A 112 -13.37 15.10 -6.37
C ARG A 112 -12.84 14.14 -5.30
N ASP A 113 -11.71 13.45 -5.58
CA ASP A 113 -11.07 12.57 -4.60
C ASP A 113 -10.70 13.32 -3.30
N LEU A 114 -10.25 14.59 -3.39
CA LEU A 114 -9.98 15.42 -2.21
C LEU A 114 -11.24 15.77 -1.43
N ASP A 115 -12.33 16.11 -2.13
CA ASP A 115 -13.61 16.43 -1.51
C ASP A 115 -14.18 15.18 -0.82
N ASP A 116 -14.13 14.01 -1.47
CA ASP A 116 -14.54 12.72 -0.91
C ASP A 116 -13.70 12.35 0.35
N MET A 117 -12.39 12.60 0.31
CA MET A 117 -11.52 12.38 1.48
C MET A 117 -11.84 13.35 2.62
N ALA A 118 -12.16 14.61 2.32
CA ALA A 118 -12.54 15.60 3.33
C ALA A 118 -13.92 15.29 3.95
N GLU A 119 -14.83 14.68 3.21
CA GLU A 119 -16.11 14.18 3.74
C GLU A 119 -15.90 12.99 4.70
N LEU A 120 -15.05 12.03 4.32
CA LEU A 120 -14.71 10.88 5.17
C LEU A 120 -13.87 11.26 6.40
N PHE A 121 -12.98 12.24 6.23
CA PHE A 121 -12.03 12.69 7.26
C PHE A 121 -12.03 14.21 7.34
N PRO A 122 -13.01 14.85 8.02
CA PRO A 122 -13.15 16.32 8.09
C PRO A 122 -11.90 17.05 8.60
N ILE A 123 -11.12 16.38 9.46
CA ILE A 123 -9.85 16.89 9.99
C ILE A 123 -8.83 17.25 8.90
N LEU A 124 -8.87 16.55 7.75
CA LEU A 124 -8.00 16.85 6.61
C LEU A 124 -8.28 18.21 6.00
N GLN A 125 -9.56 18.62 5.98
CA GLN A 125 -9.98 19.93 5.50
C GLN A 125 -9.61 21.03 6.51
N GLU A 126 -9.86 20.81 7.80
CA GLU A 126 -9.55 21.77 8.87
C GLU A 126 -8.06 22.06 8.95
N ARG A 127 -7.21 21.03 8.75
CA ARG A 127 -5.75 21.10 8.88
C ARG A 127 -5.01 21.09 7.54
N ARG A 128 -5.73 21.36 6.46
CA ARG A 128 -5.24 21.26 5.08
C ARG A 128 -3.87 21.91 4.85
N HIS A 129 -3.65 23.06 5.44
CA HIS A 129 -2.42 23.86 5.26
C HIS A 129 -1.39 23.67 6.39
N GLN A 130 -1.70 22.81 7.37
CA GLN A 130 -0.79 22.50 8.48
C GLN A 130 0.30 21.53 8.00
N PRO A 131 1.57 21.68 8.47
CA PRO A 131 2.61 20.69 8.23
C PRO A 131 2.19 19.32 8.78
N ALA A 132 2.26 18.28 7.95
CA ALA A 132 1.75 16.95 8.30
C ALA A 132 2.50 16.31 9.48
N GLY A 133 3.76 16.66 9.69
CA GLY A 133 4.52 16.17 10.84
C GLY A 133 4.04 16.65 12.21
N THR A 134 3.13 17.64 12.24
CA THR A 134 2.55 18.17 13.50
C THR A 134 1.22 17.50 13.87
N LEU A 135 0.72 16.57 13.02
CA LEU A 135 -0.47 15.80 13.30
C LEU A 135 -0.19 14.70 14.34
N SER A 136 -1.18 14.38 15.16
CA SER A 136 -1.10 13.28 16.11
C SER A 136 -1.22 11.90 15.43
N GLY A 137 -1.01 10.82 16.19
CA GLY A 137 -1.06 9.44 15.68
C GLY A 137 -2.41 9.01 15.13
N GLY A 138 -3.48 9.60 15.60
CA GLY A 138 -4.85 9.30 15.20
C GLY A 138 -5.42 10.22 14.10
N GLU A 139 -4.67 11.25 13.74
CA GLU A 139 -5.00 12.21 12.68
C GLU A 139 -4.28 11.86 11.38
#